data_f54efff716435d68b86754b9f3d1cddd
#
_entry.id   f54efff716435d68b86754b9f3d1cddd
#
_cell.length_a   1.000
_cell.length_b   1.000
_cell.length_c   1.000
_cell.angle_alpha   90.00
_cell.angle_beta   90.00
_cell.angle_gamma   90.00
#
_symmetry.space_group_name_H-M   'P 1'
#
loop_
_entity.id
_entity.type
_entity.pdbx_description
1 polymer ?
#
loop_
_entity_poly.entity_id
_entity_poly.type
_entity_poly.pdbx_seq_one_letter_code
_entity_poly.pdbx_strand_id
1 'polypeptide(L)'
;MSNATQYLSLKDTLELFSKSDDSLRAKIKAHLNQTKHKFIVLDDDPTGVQTVHDIFVITDWGKDWIKKGLSDERSVLYILTNTRSHNADKTENINREIVQNIVDVTKEMGINYSIISRSDSTLRGHYPLEINVLQDELLKTADVEISGHLIIPAFFEAHRYTIDNIHYLGMEGQLVPVNETEFANDSVFGFKTANLPKWIEEKTNGSVASDSALIISLEDIHDGGIDRVYEILLSANNNTPIIVNAKSYYDLDIVSLAVLKAIDSGKQFLFRTAASIVKSIAGIQDRPYLSANEIVSNDESQNNGGFIIVGSHTNKTTEQIKELMSKYPIEQIEINVVKVLNKETRMEELTRVCQLVDQNISSNRDTLVYTSRDLICAKDKEENLKISQTVSSSLVKVIRSLKVKPKFIMAKGGITSSDVATDGLDIKYAKVLGQAIAGVPVWLTGSEAKFKDTPYIVFPGNVGDKDSIAQIFENIKKDQKGEI
;
A
#
# COMPACT_ATOMS: atom_id res chain seq x y z
N MET A 1 38.05 -11.66 15.86
CA MET A 1 37.43 -10.43 16.34
C MET A 1 36.51 -10.00 15.24
N SER A 2 35.19 -10.22 15.38
CA SER A 2 34.21 -9.76 14.41
C SER A 2 34.14 -8.23 14.53
N ASN A 3 34.51 -7.52 13.45
CA ASN A 3 34.21 -6.11 13.34
C ASN A 3 32.67 -5.98 13.44
N ALA A 4 32.17 -5.57 14.57
CA ALA A 4 30.79 -5.19 14.70
C ALA A 4 30.56 -4.03 13.73
N THR A 5 29.71 -4.22 12.75
CA THR A 5 29.30 -3.17 11.81
C THR A 5 28.67 -2.07 12.67
N GLN A 6 29.27 -0.88 12.72
CA GLN A 6 28.73 0.24 13.47
C GLN A 6 27.64 0.87 12.60
N TYR A 7 26.38 0.61 12.93
CA TYR A 7 25.24 1.24 12.25
C TYR A 7 25.08 2.71 12.67
N LEU A 8 24.51 3.50 11.78
CA LEU A 8 24.18 4.91 12.08
C LEU A 8 23.05 4.98 13.12
N SER A 9 23.16 5.91 14.07
CA SER A 9 22.06 6.21 14.99
C SER A 9 20.88 6.79 14.23
N LEU A 10 19.69 6.19 14.40
CA LEU A 10 18.46 6.67 13.78
C LEU A 10 18.16 8.11 14.21
N LYS A 11 18.21 8.38 15.52
CA LYS A 11 17.91 9.70 16.08
C LYS A 11 18.86 10.77 15.56
N ASP A 12 20.17 10.56 15.71
CA ASP A 12 21.17 11.56 15.32
C ASP A 12 21.13 11.86 13.81
N THR A 13 20.89 10.82 13.01
CA THR A 13 20.79 10.96 11.54
C THR A 13 19.54 11.72 11.10
N LEU A 14 18.41 11.53 11.78
CA LEU A 14 17.17 12.25 11.47
C LEU A 14 17.20 13.69 11.96
N GLU A 15 17.90 13.99 13.05
CA GLU A 15 18.08 15.36 13.57
C GLU A 15 18.98 16.21 12.67
N LEU A 16 19.96 15.61 11.97
CA LEU A 16 20.74 16.30 10.95
C LEU A 16 19.82 16.81 9.82
N PHE A 17 19.78 18.13 9.58
CA PHE A 17 18.92 18.78 8.59
C PHE A 17 17.40 18.65 8.85
N SER A 18 16.96 18.64 10.09
CA SER A 18 15.52 18.65 10.39
C SER A 18 14.93 20.01 9.99
N LYS A 19 14.31 20.08 8.83
CA LYS A 19 13.50 21.21 8.36
C LYS A 19 12.05 20.77 8.25
N SER A 20 11.12 21.67 8.51
CA SER A 20 9.70 21.53 8.22
C SER A 20 9.18 22.82 7.61
N ASP A 21 8.33 22.71 6.62
CA ASP A 21 7.63 23.86 6.03
C ASP A 21 6.27 23.41 5.52
N ASP A 22 5.25 23.57 6.34
CA ASP A 22 3.87 23.17 6.02
C ASP A 22 3.29 23.93 4.82
N SER A 23 3.91 25.06 4.43
CA SER A 23 3.50 25.83 3.24
C SER A 23 3.79 25.11 1.92
N LEU A 24 4.77 24.19 1.90
CA LEU A 24 5.17 23.47 0.68
C LEU A 24 4.03 22.62 0.13
N ARG A 25 3.38 21.82 0.99
CA ARG A 25 2.23 21.00 0.57
C ARG A 25 1.04 21.85 0.15
N ALA A 26 0.83 23.00 0.78
CA ALA A 26 -0.19 23.94 0.33
C ALA A 26 0.10 24.48 -1.08
N LYS A 27 1.39 24.79 -1.40
CA LYS A 27 1.84 25.18 -2.73
C LYS A 27 1.62 24.06 -3.76
N ILE A 28 1.99 22.83 -3.42
CA ILE A 28 1.75 21.64 -4.27
C ILE A 28 0.25 21.51 -4.58
N LYS A 29 -0.60 21.55 -3.55
CA LYS A 29 -2.05 21.46 -3.72
C LYS A 29 -2.63 22.59 -4.58
N ALA A 30 -2.17 23.81 -4.38
CA ALA A 30 -2.57 24.97 -5.19
C ALA A 30 -2.18 24.80 -6.66
N HIS A 31 -0.96 24.34 -6.93
CA HIS A 31 -0.46 24.04 -8.26
C HIS A 31 -1.31 22.97 -8.97
N LEU A 32 -1.59 21.85 -8.30
CA LEU A 32 -2.42 20.77 -8.83
C LEU A 32 -3.86 21.21 -9.09
N ASN A 33 -4.41 22.06 -8.24
CA ASN A 33 -5.75 22.64 -8.45
C ASN A 33 -5.79 23.56 -9.69
N GLN A 34 -4.71 24.26 -10.00
CA GLN A 34 -4.58 25.13 -11.16
C GLN A 34 -4.39 24.32 -12.45
N THR A 35 -3.45 23.39 -12.46
CA THR A 35 -3.08 22.60 -13.66
C THR A 35 -4.04 21.45 -13.95
N LYS A 36 -4.83 21.02 -12.94
CA LYS A 36 -5.68 19.82 -13.01
C LYS A 36 -4.92 18.54 -13.35
N HIS A 37 -3.61 18.54 -13.12
CA HIS A 37 -2.78 17.35 -13.33
C HIS A 37 -3.17 16.22 -12.37
N LYS A 38 -3.24 14.99 -12.86
CA LYS A 38 -3.60 13.80 -12.09
C LYS A 38 -2.40 12.87 -11.91
N PHE A 39 -2.22 12.35 -10.72
CA PHE A 39 -1.32 11.23 -10.47
C PHE A 39 -2.13 9.93 -10.38
N ILE A 40 -1.83 8.98 -11.25
CA ILE A 40 -2.46 7.66 -11.26
C ILE A 40 -1.48 6.69 -10.65
N VAL A 41 -1.80 6.16 -9.48
CA VAL A 41 -0.94 5.29 -8.69
C VAL A 41 -1.32 3.84 -8.95
N LEU A 42 -0.43 3.08 -9.57
CA LEU A 42 -0.57 1.63 -9.71
C LEU A 42 0.03 0.99 -8.46
N ASP A 43 -0.81 0.41 -7.64
CA ASP A 43 -0.44 -0.11 -6.32
C ASP A 43 -0.34 -1.63 -6.35
N ASP A 44 0.85 -2.15 -6.14
CA ASP A 44 1.13 -3.58 -6.21
C ASP A 44 0.65 -4.38 -4.98
N ASP A 45 0.13 -3.69 -3.94
CA ASP A 45 -0.30 -4.28 -2.67
C ASP A 45 -1.46 -3.48 -2.04
N PRO A 46 -2.55 -4.10 -1.54
CA PRO A 46 -3.72 -3.40 -1.01
C PRO A 46 -3.44 -2.50 0.20
N THR A 47 -2.27 -2.60 0.79
CA THR A 47 -1.85 -1.77 1.92
C THR A 47 -1.19 -0.46 1.49
N GLY A 48 -1.04 -0.19 0.20
CA GLY A 48 -0.26 0.94 -0.33
C GLY A 48 -0.78 2.34 -0.04
N VAL A 49 -2.03 2.47 0.34
CA VAL A 49 -2.66 3.75 0.71
C VAL A 49 -2.40 4.18 2.17
N GLN A 50 -1.35 3.65 2.79
CA GLN A 50 -1.06 3.82 4.23
C GLN A 50 -0.80 5.27 4.66
N THR A 51 -0.35 6.14 3.77
CA THR A 51 0.05 7.52 4.10
C THR A 51 -0.95 8.57 3.66
N VAL A 52 -1.98 8.17 2.93
CA VAL A 52 -2.92 9.07 2.28
C VAL A 52 -4.33 8.97 2.86
N HIS A 53 -5.14 10.00 2.65
CA HIS A 53 -6.54 10.03 3.06
C HIS A 53 -7.37 10.88 2.08
N ASP A 54 -8.67 10.73 2.15
CA ASP A 54 -9.63 11.44 1.30
C ASP A 54 -9.34 11.30 -0.20
N ILE A 55 -8.82 10.15 -0.61
CA ILE A 55 -8.58 9.78 -2.01
C ILE A 55 -9.45 8.57 -2.38
N PHE A 56 -9.49 8.24 -3.67
CA PHE A 56 -10.17 7.04 -4.13
C PHE A 56 -9.18 5.94 -4.53
N VAL A 57 -9.59 4.71 -4.27
CA VAL A 57 -8.94 3.50 -4.76
C VAL A 57 -9.95 2.70 -5.59
N ILE A 58 -9.52 2.24 -6.76
CA ILE A 58 -10.26 1.28 -7.58
C ILE A 58 -9.51 -0.04 -7.61
N THR A 59 -10.26 -1.14 -7.65
CA THR A 59 -9.71 -2.51 -7.74
C THR A 59 -10.05 -3.18 -9.06
N ASP A 60 -10.76 -2.48 -9.91
CA ASP A 60 -11.10 -2.86 -11.28
C ASP A 60 -10.67 -1.70 -12.19
N TRP A 61 -9.86 -2.00 -13.19
CA TRP A 61 -9.28 -1.00 -14.10
C TRP A 61 -9.97 -0.93 -15.46
N GLY A 62 -11.20 -1.41 -15.54
CA GLY A 62 -12.07 -1.13 -16.69
C GLY A 62 -12.26 0.38 -16.88
N LYS A 63 -12.43 0.82 -18.13
CA LYS A 63 -12.49 2.24 -18.50
C LYS A 63 -13.53 3.04 -17.71
N ASP A 64 -14.68 2.45 -17.40
CA ASP A 64 -15.74 3.10 -16.63
C ASP A 64 -15.29 3.42 -15.20
N TRP A 65 -14.51 2.52 -14.56
CA TRP A 65 -13.99 2.74 -13.21
C TRP A 65 -12.87 3.77 -13.20
N ILE A 66 -11.96 3.74 -14.17
CA ILE A 66 -10.94 4.76 -14.34
C ILE A 66 -11.58 6.12 -14.58
N LYS A 67 -12.58 6.20 -15.47
CA LYS A 67 -13.32 7.43 -15.76
C LYS A 67 -14.02 7.97 -14.51
N LYS A 68 -14.68 7.10 -13.73
CA LYS A 68 -15.30 7.46 -12.46
C LYS A 68 -14.27 8.02 -11.47
N GLY A 69 -13.12 7.36 -11.32
CA GLY A 69 -12.04 7.81 -10.42
C GLY A 69 -11.42 9.14 -10.84
N LEU A 70 -11.21 9.35 -12.15
CA LEU A 70 -10.61 10.57 -12.69
C LEU A 70 -11.59 11.77 -12.74
N SER A 71 -12.90 11.51 -12.71
CA SER A 71 -13.94 12.55 -12.66
C SER A 71 -14.00 13.28 -11.31
N ASP A 72 -13.38 12.73 -10.28
CA ASP A 72 -13.27 13.37 -8.98
C ASP A 72 -12.28 14.55 -9.01
N GLU A 73 -12.49 15.56 -8.15
CA GLU A 73 -11.64 16.75 -8.09
C GLU A 73 -10.23 16.49 -7.57
N ARG A 74 -10.02 15.38 -6.86
CA ARG A 74 -8.72 15.04 -6.26
C ARG A 74 -7.66 14.79 -7.32
N SER A 75 -6.43 15.14 -6.99
CA SER A 75 -5.29 15.01 -7.89
C SER A 75 -4.72 13.58 -7.97
N VAL A 76 -5.20 12.65 -7.15
CA VAL A 76 -4.68 11.27 -7.08
C VAL A 76 -5.79 10.26 -7.18
N LEU A 77 -5.58 9.25 -8.03
CA LEU A 77 -6.37 8.02 -8.12
C LEU A 77 -5.45 6.81 -7.89
N TYR A 78 -5.81 5.93 -6.98
CA TYR A 78 -5.14 4.63 -6.82
C TYR A 78 -5.86 3.55 -7.62
N ILE A 79 -5.08 2.71 -8.28
CA ILE A 79 -5.50 1.48 -8.94
C ILE A 79 -4.78 0.32 -8.26
N LEU A 80 -5.50 -0.50 -7.51
CA LEU A 80 -4.94 -1.69 -6.89
C LEU A 80 -4.73 -2.77 -7.94
N THR A 81 -3.48 -3.03 -8.29
CA THR A 81 -3.08 -4.03 -9.28
C THR A 81 -2.77 -5.40 -8.66
N ASN A 82 -2.34 -5.40 -7.40
CA ASN A 82 -1.91 -6.58 -6.64
C ASN A 82 -0.81 -7.40 -7.35
N THR A 83 -0.01 -6.76 -8.19
CA THR A 83 0.98 -7.40 -9.07
C THR A 83 2.09 -8.10 -8.32
N ARG A 84 2.42 -7.68 -7.09
CA ARG A 84 3.42 -8.36 -6.25
C ARG A 84 3.07 -9.82 -5.96
N SER A 85 1.79 -10.17 -5.99
CA SER A 85 1.31 -11.56 -5.80
C SER A 85 1.33 -12.40 -7.07
N HIS A 86 1.66 -11.81 -8.22
CA HIS A 86 1.63 -12.44 -9.53
C HIS A 86 3.03 -12.73 -10.08
N ASN A 87 3.12 -13.63 -11.06
CA ASN A 87 4.34 -13.84 -11.83
C ASN A 87 4.57 -12.69 -12.83
N ALA A 88 5.76 -12.66 -13.43
CA ALA A 88 6.16 -11.60 -14.36
C ALA A 88 5.21 -11.45 -15.55
N ASP A 89 4.84 -12.55 -16.22
CA ASP A 89 3.98 -12.52 -17.42
C ASP A 89 2.59 -11.92 -17.12
N LYS A 90 2.00 -12.31 -15.98
CA LYS A 90 0.71 -11.77 -15.56
C LYS A 90 0.82 -10.30 -15.17
N THR A 91 1.91 -9.93 -14.49
CA THR A 91 2.21 -8.53 -14.12
C THR A 91 2.35 -7.65 -15.37
N GLU A 92 3.09 -8.11 -16.37
CA GLU A 92 3.22 -7.42 -17.65
C GLU A 92 1.88 -7.17 -18.32
N ASN A 93 1.05 -8.23 -18.46
CA ASN A 93 -0.27 -8.13 -19.10
C ASN A 93 -1.19 -7.15 -18.36
N ILE A 94 -1.23 -7.21 -17.02
CA ILE A 94 -2.02 -6.28 -16.20
C ILE A 94 -1.58 -4.82 -16.43
N ASN A 95 -0.28 -4.54 -16.38
CA ASN A 95 0.22 -3.18 -16.57
C ASN A 95 -0.07 -2.65 -17.99
N ARG A 96 0.07 -3.49 -19.04
CA ARG A 96 -0.29 -3.12 -20.43
C ARG A 96 -1.77 -2.75 -20.55
N GLU A 97 -2.65 -3.60 -20.04
CA GLU A 97 -4.10 -3.36 -20.08
C GLU A 97 -4.47 -2.05 -19.35
N ILE A 98 -3.90 -1.83 -18.15
CA ILE A 98 -4.15 -0.63 -17.36
C ILE A 98 -3.72 0.64 -18.11
N VAL A 99 -2.50 0.65 -18.68
CA VAL A 99 -2.00 1.82 -19.41
C VAL A 99 -2.87 2.12 -20.64
N GLN A 100 -3.25 1.10 -21.42
CA GLN A 100 -4.15 1.28 -22.56
C GLN A 100 -5.48 1.93 -22.14
N ASN A 101 -6.08 1.44 -21.06
CA ASN A 101 -7.32 2.00 -20.54
C ASN A 101 -7.14 3.42 -19.99
N ILE A 102 -6.02 3.71 -19.30
CA ILE A 102 -5.68 5.06 -18.82
C ILE A 102 -5.56 6.02 -20.02
N VAL A 103 -4.79 5.66 -21.04
CA VAL A 103 -4.57 6.50 -22.23
C VAL A 103 -5.90 6.83 -22.92
N ASP A 104 -6.73 5.81 -23.14
CA ASP A 104 -8.02 6.01 -23.80
C ASP A 104 -8.93 6.95 -23.01
N VAL A 105 -9.05 6.73 -21.69
CA VAL A 105 -9.92 7.53 -20.82
C VAL A 105 -9.39 8.95 -20.64
N THR A 106 -8.08 9.12 -20.43
CA THR A 106 -7.48 10.46 -20.24
C THR A 106 -7.53 11.30 -21.51
N LYS A 107 -7.37 10.66 -22.69
CA LYS A 107 -7.56 11.29 -23.98
C LYS A 107 -9.01 11.75 -24.20
N GLU A 108 -9.99 10.89 -23.87
CA GLU A 108 -11.43 11.24 -23.95
C GLU A 108 -11.76 12.42 -23.02
N MET A 109 -11.20 12.44 -21.80
CA MET A 109 -11.49 13.45 -20.80
C MET A 109 -10.63 14.72 -20.90
N GLY A 110 -9.58 14.72 -21.72
CA GLY A 110 -8.64 15.85 -21.84
C GLY A 110 -7.83 16.09 -20.55
N ILE A 111 -7.41 15.00 -19.86
CA ILE A 111 -6.72 15.05 -18.58
C ILE A 111 -5.21 14.86 -18.78
N ASN A 112 -4.40 15.77 -18.19
CA ASN A 112 -2.96 15.58 -18.04
C ASN A 112 -2.67 14.70 -16.83
N TYR A 113 -1.74 13.74 -16.96
CA TYR A 113 -1.46 12.79 -15.90
C TYR A 113 -0.01 12.33 -15.88
N SER A 114 0.39 11.77 -14.75
CA SER A 114 1.61 10.97 -14.58
C SER A 114 1.29 9.66 -13.88
N ILE A 115 2.03 8.60 -14.21
CA ILE A 115 1.85 7.28 -13.60
C ILE A 115 2.91 7.03 -12.54
N ILE A 116 2.47 6.59 -11.36
CA ILE A 116 3.32 6.19 -10.23
C ILE A 116 3.18 4.69 -10.05
N SER A 117 4.23 3.89 -10.32
CA SER A 117 4.32 2.51 -9.86
C SER A 117 4.70 2.53 -8.38
N ARG A 118 3.70 2.36 -7.52
CA ARG A 118 3.87 2.25 -6.07
C ARG A 118 4.11 0.79 -5.72
N SER A 119 5.27 0.50 -5.16
CA SER A 119 5.71 -0.84 -4.86
C SER A 119 6.29 -0.93 -3.44
N ASP A 120 6.94 -2.03 -3.10
CA ASP A 120 7.42 -2.29 -1.75
C ASP A 120 8.54 -1.33 -1.31
N SER A 121 8.42 -0.85 -0.08
CA SER A 121 9.41 0.04 0.55
C SER A 121 10.71 -0.64 0.98
N THR A 122 10.83 -1.96 0.81
CA THR A 122 12.03 -2.74 1.08
C THR A 122 12.66 -3.32 -0.20
N LEU A 123 12.47 -2.62 -1.34
CA LEU A 123 13.04 -2.87 -2.67
C LEU A 123 12.57 -4.15 -3.37
N ARG A 124 11.55 -4.86 -2.84
CA ARG A 124 10.93 -6.01 -3.51
C ARG A 124 9.93 -5.54 -4.57
N GLY A 125 9.54 -6.42 -5.47
CA GLY A 125 8.59 -6.15 -6.56
C GLY A 125 9.21 -6.27 -7.94
N HIS A 126 8.41 -6.06 -8.97
CA HIS A 126 8.75 -6.34 -10.37
C HIS A 126 9.55 -5.20 -11.05
N TYR A 127 10.60 -4.67 -10.37
CA TYR A 127 11.52 -3.75 -11.03
C TYR A 127 12.61 -4.53 -11.79
N PRO A 128 12.98 -4.18 -13.04
CA PRO A 128 12.51 -3.03 -13.83
C PRO A 128 11.27 -3.31 -14.68
N LEU A 129 10.70 -4.52 -14.64
CA LEU A 129 9.62 -4.95 -15.54
C LEU A 129 8.47 -3.94 -15.62
N GLU A 130 7.92 -3.52 -14.48
CA GLU A 130 6.78 -2.58 -14.46
C GLU A 130 7.14 -1.26 -15.14
N ILE A 131 8.29 -0.67 -14.82
CA ILE A 131 8.73 0.61 -15.43
C ILE A 131 8.91 0.46 -16.95
N ASN A 132 9.54 -0.63 -17.40
CA ASN A 132 9.75 -0.87 -18.82
C ASN A 132 8.41 -1.02 -19.57
N VAL A 133 7.48 -1.80 -19.01
CA VAL A 133 6.15 -1.99 -19.60
C VAL A 133 5.37 -0.68 -19.68
N LEU A 134 5.40 0.14 -18.61
CA LEU A 134 4.75 1.44 -18.60
C LEU A 134 5.35 2.38 -19.66
N GLN A 135 6.67 2.43 -19.77
CA GLN A 135 7.37 3.24 -20.79
C GLN A 135 6.99 2.79 -22.20
N ASP A 136 7.13 1.49 -22.50
CA ASP A 136 6.87 0.93 -23.83
C ASP A 136 5.42 1.16 -24.27
N GLU A 137 4.47 0.97 -23.35
CA GLU A 137 3.06 1.11 -23.68
C GLU A 137 2.65 2.59 -23.81
N LEU A 138 3.19 3.51 -23.01
CA LEU A 138 2.97 4.95 -23.16
C LEU A 138 3.53 5.48 -24.50
N LEU A 139 4.73 5.05 -24.88
CA LEU A 139 5.31 5.42 -26.17
C LEU A 139 4.43 4.90 -27.32
N LYS A 140 4.00 3.64 -27.28
CA LYS A 140 3.24 2.98 -28.32
C LYS A 140 1.83 3.55 -28.48
N THR A 141 1.13 3.85 -27.37
CA THR A 141 -0.30 4.21 -27.38
C THR A 141 -0.58 5.70 -27.35
N ALA A 142 0.35 6.50 -26.79
CA ALA A 142 0.19 7.93 -26.59
C ALA A 142 1.32 8.79 -27.20
N ASP A 143 2.34 8.16 -27.80
CA ASP A 143 3.55 8.85 -28.32
C ASP A 143 4.26 9.69 -27.22
N VAL A 144 4.25 9.16 -25.98
CA VAL A 144 4.85 9.82 -24.83
C VAL A 144 6.23 9.23 -24.56
N GLU A 145 7.27 10.06 -24.73
CA GLU A 145 8.64 9.73 -24.35
C GLU A 145 8.90 10.06 -22.89
N ILE A 146 9.36 9.08 -22.12
CA ILE A 146 9.70 9.24 -20.71
C ILE A 146 11.10 9.84 -20.56
N SER A 147 11.21 10.98 -19.91
CA SER A 147 12.49 11.65 -19.62
C SER A 147 13.31 10.88 -18.58
N GLY A 148 12.66 10.40 -17.52
CA GLY A 148 13.30 9.63 -16.46
C GLY A 148 12.29 8.94 -15.56
N HIS A 149 12.79 8.03 -14.72
CA HIS A 149 11.96 7.45 -13.66
C HIS A 149 12.60 7.67 -12.29
N LEU A 150 11.80 8.22 -11.37
CA LEU A 150 12.25 8.51 -10.02
C LEU A 150 12.17 7.25 -9.14
N ILE A 151 13.24 6.94 -8.44
CA ILE A 151 13.32 5.84 -7.47
C ILE A 151 13.28 6.43 -6.07
N ILE A 152 12.14 6.26 -5.38
CA ILE A 152 11.85 6.87 -4.08
C ILE A 152 11.24 5.84 -3.13
N PRO A 153 12.03 4.90 -2.59
CA PRO A 153 11.51 3.83 -1.73
C PRO A 153 11.20 4.29 -0.29
N ALA A 154 11.19 5.60 -0.03
CA ALA A 154 10.94 6.18 1.28
C ALA A 154 9.54 5.86 1.82
N PHE A 155 9.49 5.42 3.10
CA PHE A 155 8.25 5.20 3.86
C PHE A 155 8.50 5.52 5.32
N PHE A 156 8.29 6.76 5.71
CA PHE A 156 8.70 7.30 7.00
C PHE A 156 7.91 6.71 8.17
N GLU A 157 6.61 6.45 7.99
CA GLU A 157 5.76 5.83 9.01
C GLU A 157 6.19 4.40 9.37
N ALA A 158 6.97 3.78 8.49
CA ALA A 158 7.55 2.47 8.72
C ALA A 158 9.09 2.50 8.83
N HIS A 159 9.66 3.69 9.07
CA HIS A 159 11.10 3.91 9.26
C HIS A 159 11.98 3.47 8.07
N ARG A 160 11.60 3.85 6.83
CA ARG A 160 12.40 3.62 5.62
C ARG A 160 12.91 4.93 5.07
N TYR A 161 14.22 5.03 4.92
CA TYR A 161 14.95 6.24 4.54
C TYR A 161 15.99 5.95 3.47
N THR A 162 16.28 6.93 2.61
CA THR A 162 17.40 6.84 1.65
C THR A 162 18.38 7.97 1.94
N ILE A 163 19.60 7.63 2.30
CA ILE A 163 20.66 8.55 2.70
C ILE A 163 21.95 8.11 2.00
N ASP A 164 22.65 9.02 1.35
CA ASP A 164 23.89 8.74 0.58
C ASP A 164 23.69 7.58 -0.40
N ASN A 165 22.52 7.55 -1.04
CA ASN A 165 22.09 6.51 -1.99
C ASN A 165 21.95 5.11 -1.40
N ILE A 166 22.01 4.96 -0.09
CA ILE A 166 21.77 3.70 0.60
C ILE A 166 20.36 3.73 1.21
N HIS A 167 19.61 2.68 0.96
CA HIS A 167 18.28 2.53 1.52
C HIS A 167 18.32 1.77 2.84
N TYR A 168 17.78 2.40 3.89
CA TYR A 168 17.84 1.91 5.26
C TYR A 168 16.46 1.57 5.83
N LEU A 169 16.47 0.62 6.77
CA LEU A 169 15.38 0.34 7.69
C LEU A 169 15.78 0.75 9.11
N GLY A 170 14.97 1.60 9.76
CA GLY A 170 15.13 1.92 11.18
C GLY A 170 14.67 0.74 12.04
N MET A 171 15.59 0.18 12.82
CA MET A 171 15.35 -0.95 13.72
C MET A 171 16.11 -0.69 15.04
N GLU A 172 15.43 -0.83 16.17
CA GLU A 172 16.03 -0.71 17.52
C GLU A 172 16.90 0.56 17.71
N GLY A 173 16.46 1.68 17.14
CA GLY A 173 17.17 2.96 17.22
C GLY A 173 18.37 3.11 16.29
N GLN A 174 18.58 2.17 15.37
CA GLN A 174 19.65 2.17 14.38
C GLN A 174 19.11 2.16 12.95
N LEU A 175 19.91 2.63 12.00
CA LEU A 175 19.67 2.51 10.57
C LEU A 175 20.43 1.29 10.03
N VAL A 176 19.68 0.26 9.66
CA VAL A 176 20.21 -0.98 9.09
C VAL A 176 20.02 -0.93 7.57
N PRO A 177 21.06 -1.12 6.75
CA PRO A 177 20.91 -1.24 5.29
C PRO A 177 19.93 -2.36 4.95
N VAL A 178 18.98 -2.09 4.05
CA VAL A 178 17.86 -3.01 3.78
C VAL A 178 18.32 -4.39 3.26
N ASN A 179 19.51 -4.48 2.65
CA ASN A 179 20.09 -5.74 2.21
C ASN A 179 20.59 -6.63 3.36
N GLU A 180 20.69 -6.12 4.58
CA GLU A 180 21.05 -6.88 5.78
C GLU A 180 19.83 -7.36 6.57
N THR A 181 18.63 -7.16 6.03
CA THR A 181 17.36 -7.59 6.62
C THR A 181 16.80 -8.84 5.94
N GLU A 182 15.78 -9.46 6.55
CA GLU A 182 15.08 -10.60 5.96
C GLU A 182 14.48 -10.32 4.58
N PHE A 183 14.17 -9.07 4.26
CA PHE A 183 13.56 -8.68 2.98
C PHE A 183 14.47 -8.92 1.77
N ALA A 184 15.79 -8.84 1.94
CA ALA A 184 16.75 -9.11 0.88
C ALA A 184 16.83 -10.61 0.50
N ASN A 185 16.41 -11.49 1.43
CA ASN A 185 16.41 -12.93 1.22
C ASN A 185 15.08 -13.46 0.65
N ASP A 186 14.23 -12.57 0.12
CA ASP A 186 12.98 -12.96 -0.53
C ASP A 186 13.27 -13.91 -1.70
N SER A 187 12.52 -15.02 -1.78
CA SER A 187 12.76 -16.09 -2.78
C SER A 187 12.45 -15.68 -4.22
N VAL A 188 11.70 -14.58 -4.42
CA VAL A 188 11.27 -14.08 -5.74
C VAL A 188 11.97 -12.75 -6.05
N PHE A 189 11.99 -11.82 -5.10
CA PHE A 189 12.42 -10.44 -5.29
C PHE A 189 13.71 -10.10 -4.56
N GLY A 190 14.44 -11.10 -4.04
CA GLY A 190 15.68 -10.91 -3.30
C GLY A 190 16.71 -10.06 -4.04
N PHE A 191 17.60 -9.41 -3.29
CA PHE A 191 18.64 -8.52 -3.79
C PHE A 191 19.86 -8.53 -2.86
N LYS A 192 21.01 -8.03 -3.35
CA LYS A 192 22.29 -8.13 -2.64
C LYS A 192 22.78 -6.81 -2.05
N THR A 193 22.29 -5.68 -2.54
CA THR A 193 22.80 -4.36 -2.14
C THR A 193 21.67 -3.38 -1.82
N ALA A 194 21.90 -2.55 -0.78
CA ALA A 194 21.03 -1.41 -0.43
C ALA A 194 21.46 -0.11 -1.13
N ASN A 195 22.61 -0.09 -1.80
CA ASN A 195 23.06 1.05 -2.58
C ASN A 195 22.23 1.11 -3.88
N LEU A 196 21.36 2.09 -4.01
CA LEU A 196 20.36 2.15 -5.08
C LEU A 196 20.93 2.16 -6.50
N PRO A 197 22.02 2.90 -6.83
CA PRO A 197 22.69 2.75 -8.12
C PRO A 197 23.07 1.31 -8.45
N LYS A 198 23.72 0.62 -7.50
CA LYS A 198 24.14 -0.78 -7.67
C LYS A 198 22.95 -1.73 -7.69
N TRP A 199 21.88 -1.43 -6.95
CA TRP A 199 20.64 -2.19 -6.99
C TRP A 199 19.96 -2.11 -8.36
N ILE A 200 19.97 -0.94 -9.01
CA ILE A 200 19.48 -0.78 -10.39
C ILE A 200 20.30 -1.68 -11.33
N GLU A 201 21.63 -1.60 -11.27
CA GLU A 201 22.51 -2.43 -12.10
C GLU A 201 22.25 -3.92 -11.87
N GLU A 202 22.11 -4.36 -10.60
CA GLU A 202 21.78 -5.74 -10.25
C GLU A 202 20.44 -6.17 -10.85
N LYS A 203 19.38 -5.35 -10.68
CA LYS A 203 18.03 -5.70 -11.12
C LYS A 203 17.83 -5.63 -12.62
N THR A 204 18.64 -4.84 -13.30
CA THR A 204 18.65 -4.75 -14.77
C THR A 204 19.67 -5.72 -15.40
N ASN A 205 20.28 -6.61 -14.62
CA ASN A 205 21.34 -7.54 -15.07
C ASN A 205 22.47 -6.81 -15.83
N GLY A 206 22.83 -5.61 -15.37
CA GLY A 206 23.91 -4.80 -15.94
C GLY A 206 23.53 -4.03 -17.21
N SER A 207 22.29 -4.07 -17.67
CA SER A 207 21.86 -3.27 -18.84
C SER A 207 21.80 -1.78 -18.55
N VAL A 208 21.64 -1.38 -17.29
CA VAL A 208 21.75 -0.01 -16.78
C VAL A 208 22.92 0.03 -15.80
N ALA A 209 23.98 0.74 -16.16
CA ALA A 209 25.17 0.86 -15.33
C ALA A 209 24.88 1.74 -14.09
N SER A 210 25.51 1.43 -12.96
CA SER A 210 25.27 2.13 -11.69
C SER A 210 25.66 3.63 -11.75
N ASP A 211 26.61 4.02 -12.59
CA ASP A 211 27.04 5.40 -12.78
C ASP A 211 26.16 6.21 -13.75
N SER A 212 25.19 5.57 -14.42
CA SER A 212 24.28 6.21 -15.35
C SER A 212 23.07 6.88 -14.65
N ALA A 213 22.83 6.58 -13.37
CA ALA A 213 21.73 7.14 -12.61
C ALA A 213 22.02 8.59 -12.20
N LEU A 214 21.03 9.47 -12.34
CA LEU A 214 21.07 10.78 -11.73
C LEU A 214 20.79 10.66 -10.22
N ILE A 215 21.45 11.50 -9.44
CA ILE A 215 21.31 11.55 -7.99
C ILE A 215 20.71 12.89 -7.59
N ILE A 216 19.69 12.86 -6.76
CA ILE A 216 19.21 14.01 -5.99
C ILE A 216 19.64 13.74 -4.55
N SER A 217 20.71 14.42 -4.11
CA SER A 217 21.26 14.27 -2.77
C SER A 217 20.50 15.08 -1.74
N LEU A 218 20.75 14.85 -0.44
CA LEU A 218 20.19 15.68 0.61
C LEU A 218 20.73 17.12 0.55
N GLU A 219 22.01 17.33 0.13
CA GLU A 219 22.59 18.65 -0.10
C GLU A 219 21.89 19.38 -1.24
N ASP A 220 21.62 18.70 -2.38
CA ASP A 220 20.84 19.30 -3.48
C ASP A 220 19.47 19.79 -3.00
N ILE A 221 18.83 19.07 -2.07
CA ILE A 221 17.52 19.41 -1.51
C ILE A 221 17.63 20.55 -0.48
N HIS A 222 18.55 20.46 0.48
CA HIS A 222 18.60 21.37 1.63
C HIS A 222 19.31 22.69 1.33
N ASP A 223 20.36 22.66 0.52
CA ASP A 223 21.16 23.83 0.17
C ASP A 223 20.75 24.40 -1.19
N GLY A 224 20.44 23.53 -2.16
CA GLY A 224 20.07 23.93 -3.50
C GLY A 224 18.56 24.17 -3.69
N GLY A 225 17.73 23.52 -2.89
CA GLY A 225 16.28 23.68 -2.90
C GLY A 225 15.61 23.25 -4.21
N ILE A 226 14.41 23.80 -4.45
CA ILE A 226 13.57 23.45 -5.60
C ILE A 226 14.29 23.67 -6.93
N ASP A 227 15.05 24.77 -7.07
CA ASP A 227 15.68 25.14 -8.34
C ASP A 227 16.81 24.17 -8.70
N ARG A 228 17.61 23.76 -7.74
CA ARG A 228 18.69 22.79 -7.95
C ARG A 228 18.14 21.41 -8.33
N VAL A 229 17.14 20.94 -7.62
CA VAL A 229 16.46 19.66 -7.94
C VAL A 229 15.81 19.72 -9.32
N TYR A 230 15.20 20.85 -9.68
CA TYR A 230 14.63 21.07 -11.00
C TYR A 230 15.68 21.01 -12.11
N GLU A 231 16.87 21.60 -11.93
CA GLU A 231 17.97 21.51 -12.90
C GLU A 231 18.41 20.06 -13.14
N ILE A 232 18.53 19.27 -12.08
CA ILE A 232 18.84 17.84 -12.19
C ILE A 232 17.76 17.12 -13.00
N LEU A 233 16.50 17.37 -12.71
CA LEU A 233 15.37 16.75 -13.42
C LEU A 233 15.34 17.13 -14.91
N LEU A 234 15.69 18.37 -15.26
CA LEU A 234 15.77 18.81 -16.66
C LEU A 234 16.84 18.06 -17.46
N SER A 235 17.93 17.61 -16.83
CA SER A 235 19.00 16.89 -17.50
C SER A 235 18.60 15.43 -17.86
N ALA A 236 17.54 14.90 -17.26
CA ALA A 236 17.07 13.55 -17.53
C ALA A 236 16.53 13.39 -18.96
N ASN A 237 16.86 12.28 -19.61
CA ASN A 237 16.38 11.88 -20.92
C ASN A 237 16.39 10.34 -21.05
N ASN A 238 15.68 9.80 -22.02
CA ASN A 238 15.68 8.37 -22.33
C ASN A 238 15.42 7.47 -21.11
N ASN A 239 14.43 7.83 -20.28
CA ASN A 239 14.06 7.09 -19.08
C ASN A 239 15.22 6.91 -18.07
N THR A 240 16.10 7.90 -17.96
CA THR A 240 17.22 7.88 -16.99
C THR A 240 16.69 7.57 -15.57
N PRO A 241 17.27 6.60 -14.84
CA PRO A 241 16.96 6.40 -13.43
C PRO A 241 17.38 7.61 -12.59
N ILE A 242 16.51 8.08 -11.71
CA ILE A 242 16.76 9.23 -10.84
C ILE A 242 16.57 8.80 -9.39
N ILE A 243 17.65 8.70 -8.65
CA ILE A 243 17.62 8.30 -7.24
C ILE A 243 17.37 9.53 -6.38
N VAL A 244 16.37 9.45 -5.52
CA VAL A 244 16.01 10.51 -4.59
C VAL A 244 16.40 10.09 -3.18
N ASN A 245 17.32 10.82 -2.57
CA ASN A 245 17.61 10.72 -1.16
C ASN A 245 16.54 11.47 -0.37
N ALA A 246 15.97 10.83 0.65
CA ALA A 246 14.96 11.43 1.48
C ALA A 246 14.90 10.79 2.86
N LYS A 247 14.82 11.61 3.91
CA LYS A 247 14.67 11.21 5.31
C LYS A 247 13.50 11.89 6.02
N SER A 248 12.84 12.81 5.34
CA SER A 248 11.72 13.58 5.87
C SER A 248 10.71 13.95 4.78
N TYR A 249 9.53 14.35 5.20
CA TYR A 249 8.52 14.88 4.29
C TYR A 249 8.94 16.22 3.66
N TYR A 250 9.75 17.04 4.36
CA TYR A 250 10.32 18.25 3.78
C TYR A 250 11.10 17.95 2.51
N ASP A 251 11.92 16.88 2.52
CA ASP A 251 12.73 16.50 1.37
C ASP A 251 11.84 16.11 0.18
N LEU A 252 10.81 15.33 0.45
CA LEU A 252 9.86 14.91 -0.59
C LEU A 252 8.97 16.06 -1.09
N ASP A 253 8.66 17.04 -0.25
CA ASP A 253 7.87 18.22 -0.63
C ASP A 253 8.67 19.13 -1.56
N ILE A 254 9.99 19.33 -1.31
CA ILE A 254 10.91 20.03 -2.23
C ILE A 254 11.00 19.31 -3.57
N VAL A 255 11.23 17.99 -3.54
CA VAL A 255 11.31 17.16 -4.76
C VAL A 255 9.99 17.23 -5.53
N SER A 256 8.85 17.14 -4.84
CA SER A 256 7.52 17.22 -5.47
C SER A 256 7.29 18.53 -6.23
N LEU A 257 7.66 19.67 -5.63
CA LEU A 257 7.57 20.99 -6.30
C LEU A 257 8.50 21.08 -7.52
N ALA A 258 9.72 20.55 -7.42
CA ALA A 258 10.65 20.50 -8.54
C ALA A 258 10.15 19.60 -9.67
N VAL A 259 9.56 18.45 -9.34
CA VAL A 259 8.94 17.54 -10.32
C VAL A 259 7.78 18.22 -11.04
N LEU A 260 6.88 18.87 -10.32
CA LEU A 260 5.77 19.61 -10.92
C LEU A 260 6.27 20.72 -11.87
N LYS A 261 7.29 21.48 -11.45
CA LYS A 261 7.93 22.49 -12.29
C LYS A 261 8.56 21.87 -13.55
N ALA A 262 9.15 20.69 -13.45
CA ALA A 262 9.74 20.00 -14.60
C ALA A 262 8.67 19.45 -15.56
N ILE A 263 7.54 18.95 -15.03
CA ILE A 263 6.37 18.55 -15.82
C ILE A 263 5.80 19.73 -16.59
N ASP A 264 5.66 20.91 -15.97
CA ASP A 264 5.21 22.13 -16.65
C ASP A 264 6.16 22.57 -17.76
N SER A 265 7.44 22.19 -17.67
CA SER A 265 8.45 22.43 -18.71
C SER A 265 8.49 21.35 -19.80
N GLY A 266 7.53 20.43 -19.81
CA GLY A 266 7.35 19.39 -20.81
C GLY A 266 8.08 18.08 -20.54
N LYS A 267 8.72 17.92 -19.36
CA LYS A 267 9.31 16.63 -18.97
C LYS A 267 8.23 15.62 -18.57
N GLN A 268 8.47 14.36 -18.90
CA GLN A 268 7.58 13.24 -18.53
C GLN A 268 8.32 12.25 -17.64
N PHE A 269 7.72 11.90 -16.50
CA PHE A 269 8.34 11.02 -15.54
C PHE A 269 7.46 9.83 -15.20
N LEU A 270 8.10 8.67 -15.04
CA LEU A 270 7.57 7.54 -14.29
C LEU A 270 8.16 7.54 -12.87
N PHE A 271 7.58 6.73 -12.01
CA PHE A 271 7.99 6.65 -10.62
C PHE A 271 8.02 5.19 -10.18
N ARG A 272 9.10 4.77 -9.52
CA ARG A 272 9.21 3.54 -8.74
C ARG A 272 9.32 3.92 -7.26
N THR A 273 8.25 3.85 -6.54
CA THR A 273 8.17 4.48 -5.22
C THR A 273 7.64 3.56 -4.13
N ALA A 274 7.74 4.03 -2.88
CA ALA A 274 6.91 3.57 -1.79
C ALA A 274 5.86 4.64 -1.42
N ALA A 275 5.33 4.58 -0.19
CA ALA A 275 4.11 5.31 0.17
C ALA A 275 4.31 6.82 0.37
N SER A 276 5.45 7.26 0.94
CA SER A 276 5.55 8.66 1.44
C SER A 276 5.51 9.71 0.35
N ILE A 277 6.10 9.46 -0.83
CA ILE A 277 6.10 10.45 -1.91
C ILE A 277 4.69 10.78 -2.42
N VAL A 278 3.77 9.80 -2.42
CA VAL A 278 2.42 10.03 -2.92
C VAL A 278 1.68 11.06 -2.07
N LYS A 279 1.87 11.04 -0.75
CA LYS A 279 1.34 12.06 0.16
C LYS A 279 1.89 13.45 -0.17
N SER A 280 3.20 13.58 -0.38
CA SER A 280 3.86 14.84 -0.75
C SER A 280 3.39 15.36 -2.10
N ILE A 281 3.53 14.56 -3.15
CA ILE A 281 3.26 15.00 -4.54
C ILE A 281 1.78 15.30 -4.78
N ALA A 282 0.89 14.73 -3.96
CA ALA A 282 -0.54 15.05 -3.96
C ALA A 282 -0.91 16.26 -3.09
N GLY A 283 0.03 16.83 -2.33
CA GLY A 283 -0.22 17.93 -1.41
C GLY A 283 -1.17 17.55 -0.26
N ILE A 284 -1.16 16.27 0.16
CA ILE A 284 -2.04 15.77 1.23
C ILE A 284 -1.47 16.19 2.58
N GLN A 285 -2.27 16.92 3.36
CA GLN A 285 -1.89 17.38 4.70
C GLN A 285 -1.90 16.22 5.70
N ASP A 286 -1.23 16.43 6.85
CA ASP A 286 -1.30 15.48 7.94
C ASP A 286 -2.70 15.51 8.58
N ARG A 287 -3.17 14.35 9.03
CA ARG A 287 -4.38 14.24 9.83
C ARG A 287 -4.16 13.25 10.98
N PRO A 288 -4.85 13.44 12.12
CA PRO A 288 -4.90 12.45 13.19
C PRO A 288 -5.44 11.09 12.72
N TYR A 289 -5.17 10.05 13.48
CA TYR A 289 -5.84 8.77 13.27
C TYR A 289 -7.36 8.93 13.38
N LEU A 290 -8.07 8.07 12.67
CA LEU A 290 -9.52 8.09 12.62
C LEU A 290 -10.13 7.83 14.00
N SER A 291 -11.14 8.62 14.34
CA SER A 291 -12.00 8.39 15.48
C SER A 291 -12.89 7.17 15.28
N ALA A 292 -13.51 6.67 16.34
CA ALA A 292 -14.44 5.54 16.23
C ALA A 292 -15.62 5.85 15.30
N ASN A 293 -16.18 7.08 15.36
CA ASN A 293 -17.30 7.49 14.51
C ASN A 293 -16.96 7.50 13.01
N GLU A 294 -15.67 7.55 12.66
CA GLU A 294 -15.19 7.44 11.28
C GLU A 294 -14.93 5.99 10.87
N ILE A 295 -14.70 5.10 11.84
CA ILE A 295 -14.37 3.67 11.62
C ILE A 295 -15.61 2.77 11.72
N VAL A 296 -16.70 3.25 12.28
CA VAL A 296 -17.97 2.51 12.44
C VAL A 296 -19.02 3.09 11.51
N SER A 297 -19.84 2.25 10.92
CA SER A 297 -20.97 2.69 10.13
C SER A 297 -21.98 3.46 11.00
N ASN A 298 -22.32 4.68 10.59
CA ASN A 298 -23.32 5.54 11.27
C ASN A 298 -24.78 5.17 10.93
N ASP A 299 -25.01 4.00 10.36
CA ASP A 299 -26.35 3.51 10.07
C ASP A 299 -27.03 3.02 11.35
N GLU A 300 -27.64 3.93 12.08
CA GLU A 300 -28.36 3.65 13.34
C GLU A 300 -29.51 2.63 13.18
N SER A 301 -29.95 2.38 11.95
CA SER A 301 -30.99 1.38 11.65
C SER A 301 -30.47 -0.06 11.78
N GLN A 302 -29.14 -0.27 11.87
CA GLN A 302 -28.49 -1.57 11.90
C GLN A 302 -27.64 -1.74 13.15
N ASN A 303 -28.23 -2.26 14.20
CA ASN A 303 -27.52 -2.61 15.43
C ASN A 303 -26.83 -3.97 15.30
N ASN A 304 -25.90 -4.09 14.33
CA ASN A 304 -25.17 -5.33 14.05
C ASN A 304 -23.79 -5.33 14.69
N GLY A 305 -23.20 -6.50 14.91
CA GLY A 305 -21.81 -6.66 15.37
C GLY A 305 -20.78 -6.27 14.31
N GLY A 306 -19.55 -5.98 14.74
CA GLY A 306 -18.39 -5.83 13.85
C GLY A 306 -17.82 -7.19 13.46
N PHE A 307 -17.09 -7.23 12.34
CA PHE A 307 -16.51 -8.46 11.81
C PHE A 307 -15.00 -8.33 11.60
N ILE A 308 -14.24 -9.21 12.23
CA ILE A 308 -12.79 -9.32 12.10
C ILE A 308 -12.45 -10.66 11.47
N ILE A 309 -11.71 -10.67 10.36
CA ILE A 309 -11.29 -11.89 9.67
C ILE A 309 -9.76 -11.92 9.52
N VAL A 310 -9.15 -13.03 9.95
CA VAL A 310 -7.70 -13.19 10.04
C VAL A 310 -7.23 -14.44 9.33
N GLY A 311 -6.54 -14.25 8.21
CA GLY A 311 -5.91 -15.34 7.45
C GLY A 311 -4.41 -15.48 7.71
N SER A 312 -3.75 -14.44 8.23
CA SER A 312 -2.33 -14.50 8.54
C SER A 312 -2.04 -15.44 9.71
N HIS A 313 -1.06 -16.33 9.53
CA HIS A 313 -0.62 -17.33 10.51
C HIS A 313 0.72 -16.99 11.18
N THR A 314 1.25 -15.77 10.99
CA THR A 314 2.51 -15.33 11.61
C THR A 314 2.41 -15.30 13.14
N ASN A 315 3.55 -15.45 13.83
CA ASN A 315 3.61 -15.36 15.30
C ASN A 315 3.07 -14.01 15.80
N LYS A 316 3.45 -12.90 15.14
CA LYS A 316 2.94 -11.56 15.43
C LYS A 316 1.41 -11.51 15.41
N THR A 317 0.79 -12.04 14.35
CA THR A 317 -0.67 -12.09 14.26
C THR A 317 -1.29 -12.96 15.35
N THR A 318 -0.66 -14.07 15.71
CA THR A 318 -1.11 -14.92 16.81
C THR A 318 -1.12 -14.18 18.14
N GLU A 319 -0.08 -13.42 18.42
CA GLU A 319 0.00 -12.57 19.64
C GLU A 319 -1.07 -11.48 19.63
N GLN A 320 -1.28 -10.80 18.49
CA GLN A 320 -2.31 -9.78 18.34
C GLN A 320 -3.73 -10.31 18.58
N ILE A 321 -4.05 -11.51 18.07
CA ILE A 321 -5.34 -12.15 18.31
C ILE A 321 -5.50 -12.51 19.80
N LYS A 322 -4.47 -13.11 20.40
CA LYS A 322 -4.49 -13.48 21.84
C LYS A 322 -4.72 -12.26 22.72
N GLU A 323 -4.06 -11.15 22.41
CA GLU A 323 -4.21 -9.89 23.14
C GLU A 323 -5.64 -9.34 23.03
N LEU A 324 -6.22 -9.34 21.81
CA LEU A 324 -7.61 -8.94 21.59
C LEU A 324 -8.57 -9.81 22.42
N MET A 325 -8.44 -11.15 22.31
CA MET A 325 -9.32 -12.10 23.01
C MET A 325 -9.20 -12.02 24.54
N SER A 326 -8.03 -11.65 25.06
CA SER A 326 -7.81 -11.50 26.50
C SER A 326 -8.46 -10.25 27.09
N LYS A 327 -8.59 -9.18 26.28
CA LYS A 327 -9.04 -7.86 26.73
C LYS A 327 -10.53 -7.60 26.51
N TYR A 328 -11.11 -8.22 25.47
CA TYR A 328 -12.46 -7.89 25.02
C TYR A 328 -13.35 -9.12 24.85
N PRO A 329 -14.63 -9.02 25.22
CA PRO A 329 -15.61 -10.06 24.97
C PRO A 329 -15.96 -10.06 23.47
N ILE A 330 -15.22 -10.83 22.68
CA ILE A 330 -15.46 -11.03 21.25
C ILE A 330 -15.78 -12.49 20.96
N GLU A 331 -16.78 -12.75 20.13
CA GLU A 331 -17.12 -14.11 19.70
C GLU A 331 -16.01 -14.65 18.79
N GLN A 332 -15.51 -15.84 19.14
CA GLN A 332 -14.35 -16.44 18.49
C GLN A 332 -14.78 -17.64 17.67
N ILE A 333 -14.43 -17.65 16.38
CA ILE A 333 -14.73 -18.74 15.47
C ILE A 333 -13.44 -19.14 14.76
N GLU A 334 -12.90 -20.30 15.11
CA GLU A 334 -11.79 -20.89 14.39
C GLU A 334 -12.29 -21.62 13.15
N ILE A 335 -11.64 -21.38 12.00
CA ILE A 335 -11.74 -22.19 10.79
C ILE A 335 -10.71 -23.31 10.90
N ASN A 336 -11.15 -24.54 10.95
CA ASN A 336 -10.26 -25.69 10.95
C ASN A 336 -9.66 -25.93 9.57
N VAL A 337 -8.37 -25.57 9.40
CA VAL A 337 -7.68 -25.64 8.11
C VAL A 337 -7.59 -27.08 7.60
N VAL A 338 -7.41 -28.08 8.48
CA VAL A 338 -7.38 -29.50 8.07
C VAL A 338 -8.71 -29.90 7.42
N LYS A 339 -9.84 -29.53 8.04
CA LYS A 339 -11.17 -29.77 7.46
C LYS A 339 -11.40 -29.03 6.15
N VAL A 340 -10.88 -27.81 6.05
CA VAL A 340 -11.02 -27.01 4.82
C VAL A 340 -10.18 -27.57 3.67
N LEU A 341 -9.02 -28.14 3.94
CA LEU A 341 -8.19 -28.75 2.92
C LEU A 341 -8.77 -30.08 2.42
N ASN A 342 -9.49 -30.81 3.26
CA ASN A 342 -10.19 -32.05 2.88
C ASN A 342 -11.50 -31.73 2.14
N LYS A 343 -11.63 -32.23 0.91
CA LYS A 343 -12.79 -31.98 0.04
C LYS A 343 -14.12 -32.47 0.64
N GLU A 344 -14.10 -33.56 1.43
CA GLU A 344 -15.29 -34.16 2.03
C GLU A 344 -15.84 -33.33 3.19
N THR A 345 -14.97 -32.75 4.03
CA THR A 345 -15.36 -32.02 5.24
C THR A 345 -15.40 -30.49 5.05
N ARG A 346 -14.85 -29.98 3.92
CA ARG A 346 -14.76 -28.53 3.63
C ARG A 346 -16.10 -27.83 3.71
N MET A 347 -17.11 -28.39 3.04
CA MET A 347 -18.43 -27.76 2.96
C MET A 347 -19.14 -27.72 4.31
N GLU A 348 -19.01 -28.74 5.11
CA GLU A 348 -19.56 -28.81 6.48
C GLU A 348 -18.91 -27.71 7.34
N GLU A 349 -17.58 -27.64 7.35
CA GLU A 349 -16.85 -26.64 8.14
C GLU A 349 -17.20 -25.21 7.74
N LEU A 350 -17.22 -24.90 6.44
CA LEU A 350 -17.58 -23.57 5.97
C LEU A 350 -19.04 -23.23 6.28
N THR A 351 -19.97 -24.17 6.19
CA THR A 351 -21.38 -23.95 6.55
C THR A 351 -21.50 -23.64 8.04
N ARG A 352 -20.81 -24.38 8.90
CA ARG A 352 -20.74 -24.12 10.35
C ARG A 352 -20.27 -22.71 10.65
N VAL A 353 -19.14 -22.31 10.05
CA VAL A 353 -18.56 -20.98 10.26
C VAL A 353 -19.51 -19.89 9.79
N CYS A 354 -20.03 -19.98 8.57
CA CYS A 354 -20.95 -19.00 8.01
C CYS A 354 -22.21 -18.80 8.86
N GLN A 355 -22.81 -19.88 9.35
CA GLN A 355 -24.00 -19.82 10.21
C GLN A 355 -23.71 -19.11 11.53
N LEU A 356 -22.59 -19.44 12.19
CA LEU A 356 -22.19 -18.81 13.45
C LEU A 356 -21.89 -17.33 13.27
N VAL A 357 -21.21 -16.94 12.19
CA VAL A 357 -20.90 -15.54 11.89
C VAL A 357 -22.19 -14.73 11.68
N ASP A 358 -23.11 -15.20 10.82
CA ASP A 358 -24.38 -14.53 10.58
C ASP A 358 -25.20 -14.38 11.88
N GLN A 359 -25.26 -15.42 12.70
CA GLN A 359 -25.97 -15.40 13.98
C GLN A 359 -25.38 -14.38 14.96
N ASN A 360 -24.05 -14.34 15.07
CA ASN A 360 -23.38 -13.44 15.99
C ASN A 360 -23.54 -11.99 15.57
N ILE A 361 -23.24 -11.68 14.29
CA ILE A 361 -23.33 -10.31 13.77
C ILE A 361 -24.75 -9.78 13.86
N SER A 362 -25.76 -10.56 13.48
CA SER A 362 -27.18 -10.16 13.58
C SER A 362 -27.65 -9.97 15.02
N SER A 363 -26.98 -10.59 15.98
CA SER A 363 -27.25 -10.42 17.42
C SER A 363 -26.40 -9.33 18.08
N ASN A 364 -25.84 -8.38 17.30
CA ASN A 364 -24.96 -7.32 17.77
C ASN A 364 -23.70 -7.81 18.54
N ARG A 365 -23.20 -8.97 18.18
CA ARG A 365 -21.97 -9.52 18.77
C ARG A 365 -20.80 -9.37 17.80
N ASP A 366 -19.76 -8.66 18.24
CA ASP A 366 -18.53 -8.55 17.47
C ASP A 366 -17.89 -9.93 17.33
N THR A 367 -17.49 -10.28 16.12
CA THR A 367 -17.06 -11.63 15.78
C THR A 367 -15.67 -11.65 15.15
N LEU A 368 -14.77 -12.44 15.70
CA LEU A 368 -13.45 -12.75 15.19
C LEU A 368 -13.45 -14.13 14.54
N VAL A 369 -13.17 -14.16 13.24
CA VAL A 369 -12.91 -15.43 12.50
C VAL A 369 -11.42 -15.50 12.20
N TYR A 370 -10.80 -16.63 12.51
CA TYR A 370 -9.38 -16.87 12.25
C TYR A 370 -9.12 -18.31 11.83
N THR A 371 -8.07 -18.54 11.06
CA THR A 371 -7.62 -19.88 10.66
C THR A 371 -6.90 -20.57 11.80
N SER A 372 -6.93 -21.93 11.87
CA SER A 372 -6.10 -22.70 12.81
C SER A 372 -4.66 -22.19 12.77
N ARG A 373 -4.03 -22.14 13.95
CA ARG A 373 -2.71 -21.53 14.12
C ARG A 373 -1.55 -22.47 13.78
N ASP A 374 -1.84 -23.76 13.64
CA ASP A 374 -0.84 -24.74 13.19
C ASP A 374 -0.60 -24.57 11.69
N LEU A 375 0.65 -24.32 11.34
CA LEU A 375 1.05 -24.15 9.95
C LEU A 375 1.08 -25.50 9.24
N ILE A 376 0.22 -25.68 8.24
CA ILE A 376 0.21 -26.86 7.37
C ILE A 376 1.09 -26.54 6.17
N CYS A 377 2.23 -27.26 6.05
CA CYS A 377 3.15 -27.12 4.95
C CYS A 377 3.30 -28.43 4.19
N ALA A 378 3.26 -28.38 2.89
CA ALA A 378 3.71 -29.43 2.01
C ALA A 378 5.22 -29.32 1.70
N LYS A 379 5.81 -30.38 1.19
CA LYS A 379 7.22 -30.38 0.77
C LYS A 379 7.44 -29.66 -0.57
N ASP A 380 6.42 -29.58 -1.37
CA ASP A 380 6.45 -28.98 -2.70
C ASP A 380 5.87 -27.57 -2.69
N LYS A 381 6.50 -26.66 -3.46
CA LYS A 381 6.07 -25.26 -3.59
C LYS A 381 4.67 -25.14 -4.22
N GLU A 382 4.35 -25.96 -5.21
CA GLU A 382 3.07 -25.92 -5.89
C GLU A 382 1.93 -26.36 -4.96
N GLU A 383 2.17 -27.36 -4.14
CA GLU A 383 1.18 -27.83 -3.14
C GLU A 383 0.99 -26.79 -2.02
N ASN A 384 2.05 -26.12 -1.57
CA ASN A 384 1.95 -24.99 -0.63
C ASN A 384 1.11 -23.84 -1.20
N LEU A 385 1.27 -23.53 -2.49
CA LEU A 385 0.44 -22.53 -3.16
C LEU A 385 -1.03 -22.94 -3.20
N LYS A 386 -1.35 -24.21 -3.50
CA LYS A 386 -2.71 -24.74 -3.47
C LYS A 386 -3.34 -24.68 -2.07
N ILE A 387 -2.55 -24.96 -1.02
CA ILE A 387 -2.98 -24.83 0.37
C ILE A 387 -3.36 -23.37 0.65
N SER A 388 -2.48 -22.43 0.35
CA SER A 388 -2.72 -20.99 0.57
C SER A 388 -3.95 -20.48 -0.19
N GLN A 389 -4.12 -20.88 -1.45
CA GLN A 389 -5.28 -20.52 -2.27
C GLN A 389 -6.58 -21.12 -1.72
N THR A 390 -6.55 -22.37 -1.22
CA THR A 390 -7.72 -23.02 -0.62
C THR A 390 -8.15 -22.33 0.67
N VAL A 391 -7.20 -21.94 1.50
CA VAL A 391 -7.46 -21.20 2.74
C VAL A 391 -8.02 -19.80 2.41
N SER A 392 -7.40 -19.05 1.50
CA SER A 392 -7.88 -17.73 1.09
C SER A 392 -9.29 -17.77 0.51
N SER A 393 -9.55 -18.68 -0.43
CA SER A 393 -10.90 -18.86 -1.02
C SER A 393 -11.97 -19.24 0.01
N SER A 394 -11.56 -19.91 1.08
CA SER A 394 -12.47 -20.26 2.19
C SER A 394 -12.84 -19.02 3.02
N LEU A 395 -11.88 -18.14 3.29
CA LEU A 395 -12.13 -16.86 3.96
C LEU A 395 -13.05 -15.95 3.11
N VAL A 396 -12.78 -15.88 1.80
CA VAL A 396 -13.65 -15.19 0.82
C VAL A 396 -15.07 -15.74 0.87
N LYS A 397 -15.23 -17.07 0.94
CA LYS A 397 -16.56 -17.68 1.01
C LYS A 397 -17.32 -17.30 2.27
N VAL A 398 -16.66 -17.18 3.42
CA VAL A 398 -17.28 -16.68 4.65
C VAL A 398 -17.82 -15.27 4.45
N ILE A 399 -17.02 -14.35 3.89
CA ILE A 399 -17.47 -12.99 3.57
C ILE A 399 -18.65 -12.99 2.58
N ARG A 400 -18.55 -13.76 1.50
CA ARG A 400 -19.64 -13.84 0.50
C ARG A 400 -20.95 -14.37 1.06
N SER A 401 -20.88 -15.21 2.09
CA SER A 401 -22.06 -15.80 2.71
C SER A 401 -22.78 -14.89 3.70
N LEU A 402 -22.14 -13.81 4.18
CA LEU A 402 -22.75 -12.87 5.12
C LEU A 402 -24.06 -12.31 4.56
N LYS A 403 -25.12 -12.37 5.37
CA LYS A 403 -26.46 -11.89 5.01
C LYS A 403 -26.75 -10.50 5.58
N VAL A 404 -26.08 -10.16 6.68
CA VAL A 404 -26.26 -8.90 7.38
C VAL A 404 -24.99 -8.04 7.25
N LYS A 405 -25.20 -6.73 7.11
CA LYS A 405 -24.11 -5.74 7.03
C LYS A 405 -23.46 -5.58 8.41
N PRO A 406 -22.15 -5.87 8.56
CA PRO A 406 -21.43 -5.56 9.79
C PRO A 406 -21.27 -4.05 9.97
N LYS A 407 -21.14 -3.58 11.21
CA LYS A 407 -20.86 -2.15 11.48
C LYS A 407 -19.47 -1.71 11.03
N PHE A 408 -18.51 -2.62 10.97
CA PHE A 408 -17.20 -2.51 10.31
C PHE A 408 -16.68 -3.90 9.93
N ILE A 409 -15.75 -3.95 8.99
CA ILE A 409 -15.04 -5.18 8.62
C ILE A 409 -13.55 -4.90 8.75
N MET A 410 -12.81 -5.76 9.46
CA MET A 410 -11.35 -5.75 9.54
C MET A 410 -10.80 -7.03 8.93
N ALA A 411 -9.94 -6.92 7.93
CA ALA A 411 -9.23 -8.07 7.37
C ALA A 411 -7.74 -7.97 7.68
N LYS A 412 -7.18 -9.01 8.30
CA LYS A 412 -5.78 -9.08 8.73
C LYS A 412 -4.98 -10.06 7.88
N GLY A 413 -3.96 -9.54 7.21
CA GLY A 413 -3.06 -10.25 6.31
C GLY A 413 -3.06 -9.61 4.91
N GLY A 414 -1.91 -9.53 4.23
CA GLY A 414 -1.82 -8.89 2.91
C GLY A 414 -2.78 -9.54 1.90
N ILE A 415 -2.59 -10.82 1.60
CA ILE A 415 -3.46 -11.60 0.69
C ILE A 415 -4.92 -11.59 1.19
N THR A 416 -5.14 -11.83 2.49
CA THR A 416 -6.49 -11.85 3.07
C THR A 416 -7.22 -10.53 2.86
N SER A 417 -6.54 -9.40 3.11
CA SER A 417 -7.15 -8.08 2.94
C SER A 417 -7.49 -7.78 1.48
N SER A 418 -6.64 -8.23 0.55
CA SER A 418 -6.92 -8.09 -0.89
C SER A 418 -8.12 -8.92 -1.31
N ASP A 419 -8.07 -10.24 -1.07
CA ASP A 419 -9.08 -11.17 -1.55
C ASP A 419 -10.45 -10.94 -0.90
N VAL A 420 -10.47 -10.53 0.37
CA VAL A 420 -11.70 -10.12 1.06
C VAL A 420 -12.30 -8.86 0.43
N ALA A 421 -11.47 -7.86 0.07
CA ALA A 421 -11.94 -6.65 -0.57
C ALA A 421 -12.49 -6.92 -1.97
N THR A 422 -11.68 -7.57 -2.83
CA THR A 422 -12.02 -7.79 -4.25
C THR A 422 -13.01 -8.92 -4.44
N ASP A 423 -12.66 -10.12 -3.99
CA ASP A 423 -13.46 -11.32 -4.24
C ASP A 423 -14.56 -11.52 -3.21
N GLY A 424 -14.37 -11.06 -1.97
CA GLY A 424 -15.33 -11.22 -0.89
C GLY A 424 -16.45 -10.20 -0.92
N LEU A 425 -16.08 -8.92 -0.94
CA LEU A 425 -16.98 -7.78 -0.86
C LEU A 425 -17.32 -7.15 -2.21
N ASP A 426 -16.65 -7.58 -3.28
CA ASP A 426 -16.80 -7.02 -4.65
C ASP A 426 -16.59 -5.50 -4.68
N ILE A 427 -15.61 -5.02 -3.90
CA ILE A 427 -15.26 -3.60 -3.89
C ILE A 427 -14.59 -3.28 -5.23
N LYS A 428 -15.20 -2.42 -6.04
CA LYS A 428 -14.62 -1.88 -7.28
C LYS A 428 -14.10 -0.46 -7.10
N TYR A 429 -14.66 0.23 -6.13
CA TYR A 429 -14.40 1.63 -5.84
C TYR A 429 -14.59 1.90 -4.35
N ALA A 430 -13.60 2.48 -3.70
CA ALA A 430 -13.69 2.83 -2.29
C ALA A 430 -13.04 4.19 -2.01
N LYS A 431 -13.51 4.89 -0.98
CA LYS A 431 -12.87 6.09 -0.46
C LYS A 431 -11.92 5.70 0.67
N VAL A 432 -10.65 6.10 0.58
CA VAL A 432 -9.70 5.98 1.68
C VAL A 432 -10.00 7.07 2.70
N LEU A 433 -10.44 6.69 3.90
CA LEU A 433 -10.77 7.63 4.96
C LEU A 433 -9.53 8.17 5.67
N GLY A 434 -8.54 7.32 5.90
CA GLY A 434 -7.31 7.60 6.64
C GLY A 434 -6.79 6.34 7.32
N GLN A 435 -6.09 6.52 8.42
CA GLN A 435 -5.51 5.41 9.20
C GLN A 435 -6.22 5.23 10.53
N ALA A 436 -6.51 3.97 10.91
CA ALA A 436 -7.00 3.63 12.25
C ALA A 436 -5.86 3.70 13.28
N ILE A 437 -4.68 3.24 12.92
CA ILE A 437 -3.38 3.39 13.60
C ILE A 437 -2.30 3.47 12.52
N ALA A 438 -1.05 3.75 12.89
CA ALA A 438 0.05 3.84 11.93
C ALA A 438 0.11 2.62 11.00
N GLY A 439 0.05 2.87 9.68
CA GLY A 439 0.14 1.84 8.65
C GLY A 439 -1.09 0.96 8.47
N VAL A 440 -2.24 1.28 9.09
CA VAL A 440 -3.50 0.53 8.93
C VAL A 440 -4.58 1.43 8.34
N PRO A 441 -4.72 1.44 7.00
CA PRO A 441 -5.71 2.27 6.32
C PRO A 441 -7.14 1.74 6.49
N VAL A 442 -8.09 2.66 6.42
CA VAL A 442 -9.53 2.37 6.42
C VAL A 442 -10.15 2.89 5.13
N TRP A 443 -10.88 2.02 4.44
CA TRP A 443 -11.65 2.34 3.26
C TRP A 443 -13.13 2.44 3.60
N LEU A 444 -13.86 3.30 2.91
CA LEU A 444 -15.31 3.29 2.89
C LEU A 444 -15.75 2.67 1.56
N THR A 445 -16.47 1.56 1.63
CA THR A 445 -16.89 0.80 0.45
C THR A 445 -17.89 1.58 -0.42
N GLY A 446 -17.77 1.43 -1.73
CA GLY A 446 -18.66 2.07 -2.70
C GLY A 446 -20.06 1.44 -2.77
N SER A 447 -20.89 2.04 -3.63
CA SER A 447 -22.30 1.63 -3.81
C SER A 447 -22.46 0.26 -4.48
N GLU A 448 -21.45 -0.19 -5.20
CA GLU A 448 -21.39 -1.47 -5.92
C GLU A 448 -20.96 -2.62 -5.04
N ALA A 449 -20.30 -2.32 -3.91
CA ALA A 449 -19.84 -3.34 -3.00
C ALA A 449 -21.00 -4.09 -2.34
N LYS A 450 -20.76 -5.34 -1.95
CA LYS A 450 -21.74 -6.18 -1.24
C LYS A 450 -22.40 -5.46 -0.06
N PHE A 451 -21.63 -4.68 0.69
CA PHE A 451 -22.12 -3.81 1.76
C PHE A 451 -21.67 -2.38 1.49
N LYS A 452 -22.57 -1.58 0.97
CA LYS A 452 -22.35 -0.15 0.70
C LYS A 452 -22.07 0.63 2.00
N ASP A 453 -21.21 1.65 1.91
CA ASP A 453 -20.90 2.58 3.01
C ASP A 453 -20.49 1.83 4.29
N THR A 454 -19.65 0.80 4.14
CA THR A 454 -19.13 0.01 5.26
C THR A 454 -17.64 0.32 5.43
N PRO A 455 -17.21 0.72 6.63
CA PRO A 455 -15.78 0.87 6.91
C PRO A 455 -15.07 -0.49 6.81
N TYR A 456 -14.05 -0.54 5.96
CA TYR A 456 -13.20 -1.70 5.72
C TYR A 456 -11.77 -1.41 6.15
N ILE A 457 -11.32 -2.04 7.23
CA ILE A 457 -10.00 -1.86 7.81
C ILE A 457 -9.04 -2.85 7.15
N VAL A 458 -8.09 -2.32 6.39
CA VAL A 458 -7.05 -3.11 5.70
C VAL A 458 -5.86 -3.25 6.64
N PHE A 459 -5.74 -4.38 7.34
CA PHE A 459 -4.68 -4.57 8.30
C PHE A 459 -3.54 -5.43 7.73
N PRO A 460 -2.35 -4.85 7.44
CA PRO A 460 -1.22 -5.59 6.86
C PRO A 460 -0.73 -6.73 7.76
N GLY A 461 -0.17 -7.79 7.16
CA GLY A 461 0.27 -8.97 7.90
C GLY A 461 1.39 -8.70 8.92
N ASN A 462 2.29 -7.78 8.61
CA ASN A 462 3.54 -7.51 9.35
C ASN A 462 3.55 -6.16 10.11
N VAL A 463 2.43 -5.43 10.11
CA VAL A 463 2.30 -4.11 10.75
C VAL A 463 1.77 -4.24 12.19
N GLY A 464 2.14 -3.26 13.01
CA GLY A 464 1.69 -3.08 14.38
C GLY A 464 2.40 -3.96 15.41
N ASP A 465 2.20 -3.60 16.68
CA ASP A 465 2.68 -4.34 17.85
C ASP A 465 1.64 -5.38 18.29
N LYS A 466 1.94 -6.12 19.36
CA LYS A 466 1.08 -7.19 19.87
C LYS A 466 -0.34 -6.72 20.27
N ASP A 467 -0.49 -5.45 20.65
CA ASP A 467 -1.74 -4.85 21.11
C ASP A 467 -2.51 -4.08 20.00
N SER A 468 -1.96 -3.97 18.80
CA SER A 468 -2.49 -3.10 17.75
C SER A 468 -3.93 -3.42 17.31
N ILE A 469 -4.31 -4.70 17.21
CA ILE A 469 -5.72 -5.07 16.91
C ILE A 469 -6.61 -4.67 18.08
N ALA A 470 -6.16 -4.91 19.32
CA ALA A 470 -6.88 -4.55 20.53
C ALA A 470 -7.06 -3.03 20.67
N GLN A 471 -6.03 -2.23 20.31
CA GLN A 471 -6.11 -0.76 20.31
C GLN A 471 -7.17 -0.23 19.34
N ILE A 472 -7.21 -0.73 18.10
CA ILE A 472 -8.25 -0.33 17.14
C ILE A 472 -9.63 -0.69 17.68
N PHE A 473 -9.77 -1.91 18.22
CA PHE A 473 -11.03 -2.37 18.80
C PHE A 473 -11.44 -1.55 20.04
N GLU A 474 -10.48 -1.18 20.88
CA GLU A 474 -10.71 -0.30 22.03
C GLU A 474 -11.21 1.09 21.60
N ASN A 475 -10.54 1.69 20.61
CA ASN A 475 -10.96 2.98 20.07
C ASN A 475 -12.40 2.93 19.57
N ILE A 476 -12.77 1.87 18.82
CA ILE A 476 -14.15 1.64 18.34
C ILE A 476 -15.14 1.54 19.51
N LYS A 477 -14.75 0.97 20.65
CA LYS A 477 -15.65 0.74 21.80
C LYS A 477 -15.78 1.93 22.73
N LYS A 478 -14.76 2.77 22.88
CA LYS A 478 -14.76 3.94 23.78
C LYS A 478 -15.83 4.95 23.39
N ASP A 479 -15.90 5.33 22.12
CA ASP A 479 -16.85 6.32 21.64
C ASP A 479 -18.31 5.80 21.65
N GLN A 480 -18.51 4.48 21.58
CA GLN A 480 -19.87 3.89 21.68
C GLN A 480 -20.46 3.99 23.11
N LYS A 481 -19.61 4.20 24.13
CA LYS A 481 -20.05 4.37 25.53
C LYS A 481 -20.25 5.83 25.95
N GLY A 482 -19.98 6.79 25.06
CA GLY A 482 -20.16 8.21 25.38
C GLY A 482 -19.20 8.73 26.47
N GLU A 483 -18.08 8.07 26.70
CA GLU A 483 -17.03 8.57 27.60
C GLU A 483 -16.13 9.53 26.80
N ILE A 484 -16.36 10.84 27.07
CA ILE A 484 -15.56 11.98 26.62
C ILE A 484 -14.20 11.97 27.32
#